data_0d8a1f22c288a201a82f00ed5c80a42c
#
_entry.id   0d8a1f22c288a201a82f00ed5c80a42c
#
_cell.length_a   1.000
_cell.length_b   1.000
_cell.length_c   1.000
_cell.angle_alpha   90.00
_cell.angle_beta   90.00
_cell.angle_gamma   90.00
#
_symmetry.space_group_name_H-M   'P 1'
#
loop_
_entity.id
_entity.type
_entity.pdbx_description
1 polymer ?
#
loop_
_entity_poly.entity_id
_entity_poly.type
_entity_poly.pdbx_seq_one_letter_code
_entity_poly.pdbx_strand_id
1 'polypeptide(L)'
;MVKNILKAIPNTPKLSNMMPSERSTAIKARESWHVLGIIAEFVEATEALADIRPAVSIFGSARIKPEHRWYKETETLARKLSDAGFAVISGGGPGLMEAANKGAFAGASASVGLNMELPNEQHDNPYQDVSLHFRHFFPRKVAFAKYAAAFVAAPGGWGTLDELMEVLTLIQTDRKSTRLNSSHALAS
;
A
#
# COMPACT_ATOMS: atom_id res chain seq x y z
N MET A 1 21.13 1.54 0.08
CA MET A 1 22.04 2.05 1.13
C MET A 1 21.53 1.76 2.54
N VAL A 2 20.23 1.67 2.80
CA VAL A 2 19.65 1.43 4.14
C VAL A 2 19.80 -0.02 4.64
N LYS A 3 19.91 -1.02 3.76
CA LYS A 3 20.08 -2.45 4.14
C LYS A 3 21.31 -2.76 5.01
N ASN A 4 22.30 -1.89 5.03
CA ASN A 4 23.52 -2.12 5.83
C ASN A 4 23.50 -1.51 7.24
N ILE A 5 22.57 -0.60 7.52
CA ILE A 5 22.50 0.05 8.84
C ILE A 5 21.93 -0.90 9.90
N LEU A 6 20.98 -1.77 9.53
CA LEU A 6 20.37 -2.73 10.46
C LEU A 6 21.25 -3.98 10.73
N LYS A 7 22.26 -4.25 9.88
CA LYS A 7 23.25 -5.31 10.12
C LYS A 7 24.41 -4.88 11.02
N ALA A 8 24.53 -3.61 11.35
CA ALA A 8 25.66 -3.02 12.04
C ALA A 8 25.42 -2.73 13.53
N ILE A 9 24.50 -3.44 14.22
CA ILE A 9 24.44 -3.45 15.67
C ILE A 9 24.91 -4.84 16.17
N PRO A 10 26.22 -5.13 16.06
CA PRO A 10 26.77 -6.30 16.73
C PRO A 10 26.80 -5.96 18.23
N ASN A 11 26.29 -6.84 19.05
CA ASN A 11 26.35 -6.77 20.53
C ASN A 11 25.33 -5.86 21.25
N THR A 12 24.08 -5.82 20.80
CA THR A 12 23.04 -5.36 21.74
C THR A 12 22.96 -6.39 22.89
N PRO A 13 23.24 -6.00 24.14
CA PRO A 13 23.14 -6.94 25.28
C PRO A 13 21.75 -7.56 25.30
N LYS A 14 21.66 -8.87 25.58
CA LYS A 14 20.34 -9.48 25.76
C LYS A 14 19.64 -8.77 26.93
N LEU A 15 18.40 -8.34 26.73
CA LEU A 15 17.60 -7.62 27.73
C LEU A 15 17.58 -8.33 29.09
N SER A 16 17.70 -9.67 29.10
CA SER A 16 17.77 -10.51 30.32
C SER A 16 18.98 -10.22 31.20
N ASN A 17 20.08 -9.69 30.63
CA ASN A 17 21.34 -9.46 31.34
C ASN A 17 21.52 -8.01 31.80
N MET A 18 20.51 -7.16 31.60
CA MET A 18 20.54 -5.75 31.98
C MET A 18 19.86 -5.52 33.33
N MET A 19 20.32 -4.52 34.07
CA MET A 19 19.62 -4.03 35.27
C MET A 19 18.20 -3.54 34.91
N PRO A 20 17.22 -3.60 35.80
CA PRO A 20 15.85 -3.19 35.52
C PRO A 20 15.72 -1.76 34.94
N SER A 21 16.48 -0.81 35.45
CA SER A 21 16.53 0.58 34.96
C SER A 21 17.11 0.69 33.55
N GLU A 22 18.22 -0.02 33.29
CA GLU A 22 18.86 -0.06 31.98
C GLU A 22 17.95 -0.75 30.94
N ARG A 23 17.26 -1.84 31.35
CA ARG A 23 16.28 -2.53 30.53
C ARG A 23 15.13 -1.63 30.12
N SER A 24 14.59 -0.84 31.05
CA SER A 24 13.54 0.13 30.76
C SER A 24 13.99 1.19 29.76
N THR A 25 15.19 1.72 29.93
CA THR A 25 15.77 2.72 29.02
C THR A 25 16.03 2.14 27.63
N ALA A 26 16.57 0.92 27.55
CA ALA A 26 16.81 0.25 26.28
C ALA A 26 15.52 -0.08 25.52
N ILE A 27 14.45 -0.45 26.23
CA ILE A 27 13.13 -0.68 25.63
C ILE A 27 12.58 0.64 25.07
N LYS A 28 12.58 1.72 25.86
CA LYS A 28 12.10 3.03 25.40
C LYS A 28 12.86 3.55 24.18
N ALA A 29 14.19 3.40 24.18
CA ALA A 29 15.01 3.79 23.03
C ALA A 29 14.63 2.98 21.77
N ARG A 30 14.45 1.67 21.89
CA ARG A 30 14.04 0.80 20.77
C ARG A 30 12.67 1.18 20.22
N GLU A 31 11.69 1.42 21.09
CA GLU A 31 10.37 1.88 20.67
C GLU A 31 10.42 3.24 19.97
N SER A 32 11.24 4.16 20.48
CA SER A 32 11.44 5.47 19.83
C SER A 32 12.01 5.33 18.41
N TRP A 33 13.03 4.47 18.23
CA TRP A 33 13.58 4.19 16.90
C TRP A 33 12.56 3.53 15.97
N HIS A 34 11.72 2.66 16.49
CA HIS A 34 10.65 2.05 15.72
C HIS A 34 9.64 3.10 15.23
N VAL A 35 9.19 4.00 16.10
CA VAL A 35 8.29 5.09 15.75
C VAL A 35 8.91 6.03 14.71
N LEU A 36 10.19 6.37 14.86
CA LEU A 36 10.91 7.19 13.87
C LEU A 36 10.97 6.50 12.49
N GLY A 37 11.12 5.19 12.45
CA GLY A 37 11.04 4.41 11.21
C GLY A 37 9.69 4.53 10.53
N ILE A 38 8.60 4.44 11.29
CA ILE A 38 7.23 4.63 10.77
C ILE A 38 7.05 6.06 10.21
N ILE A 39 7.54 7.08 10.93
CA ILE A 39 7.47 8.47 10.48
C ILE A 39 8.25 8.67 9.18
N ALA A 40 9.43 8.08 9.06
CA ALA A 40 10.24 8.17 7.85
C ALA A 40 9.51 7.61 6.62
N GLU A 41 8.80 6.49 6.75
CA GLU A 41 7.99 5.92 5.66
C GLU A 41 6.80 6.84 5.30
N PHE A 42 6.22 7.56 6.26
CA PHE A 42 5.20 8.58 5.97
C PHE A 42 5.75 9.75 5.17
N VAL A 43 6.93 10.24 5.52
CA VAL A 43 7.59 11.34 4.81
C VAL A 43 7.89 10.90 3.37
N GLU A 44 8.54 9.75 3.19
CA GLU A 44 8.86 9.19 1.88
C GLU A 44 7.62 9.03 1.00
N ALA A 45 6.55 8.45 1.54
CA ALA A 45 5.29 8.30 0.81
C ALA A 45 4.66 9.67 0.46
N THR A 46 4.80 10.66 1.35
CA THR A 46 4.25 12.00 1.11
C THR A 46 5.01 12.71 -0.01
N GLU A 47 6.32 12.60 -0.05
CA GLU A 47 7.15 13.18 -1.12
C GLU A 47 6.89 12.50 -2.46
N ALA A 48 6.94 11.16 -2.49
CA ALA A 48 6.79 10.41 -3.74
C ALA A 48 5.38 10.50 -4.35
N LEU A 49 4.34 10.69 -3.53
CA LEU A 49 2.94 10.68 -3.97
C LEU A 49 2.31 12.09 -4.01
N ALA A 50 3.07 13.15 -3.77
CA ALA A 50 2.54 14.52 -3.72
C ALA A 50 1.78 14.91 -5.00
N ASP A 51 2.32 14.55 -6.14
CA ASP A 51 1.80 14.89 -7.47
C ASP A 51 0.92 13.80 -8.09
N ILE A 52 0.70 12.68 -7.37
CA ILE A 52 -0.13 11.56 -7.83
C ILE A 52 -1.60 11.83 -7.55
N ARG A 53 -2.20 12.75 -8.27
CA ARG A 53 -3.64 13.10 -8.15
C ARG A 53 -4.20 13.57 -9.48
N PRO A 54 -5.47 13.19 -9.82
CA PRO A 54 -6.32 12.25 -9.08
C PRO A 54 -5.87 10.80 -9.23
N ALA A 55 -6.16 9.95 -8.24
CA ALA A 55 -5.78 8.54 -8.27
C ALA A 55 -6.93 7.62 -7.83
N VAL A 56 -6.86 6.35 -8.26
CA VAL A 56 -7.77 5.27 -7.85
C VAL A 56 -6.96 4.12 -7.28
N SER A 57 -7.29 3.68 -6.05
CA SER A 57 -6.69 2.49 -5.46
C SER A 57 -7.45 1.23 -5.87
N ILE A 58 -6.74 0.22 -6.36
CA ILE A 58 -7.29 -1.08 -6.76
C ILE A 58 -6.73 -2.17 -5.86
N PHE A 59 -7.62 -2.83 -5.11
CA PHE A 59 -7.30 -3.95 -4.24
C PHE A 59 -7.67 -5.28 -4.88
N GLY A 60 -6.85 -6.31 -4.73
CA GLY A 60 -7.15 -7.61 -5.31
C GLY A 60 -6.14 -8.70 -4.93
N SER A 61 -6.48 -9.93 -5.27
CA SER A 61 -5.73 -11.13 -4.94
C SER A 61 -4.36 -11.19 -5.62
N ALA A 62 -3.32 -11.54 -4.87
CA ALA A 62 -1.99 -11.87 -5.39
C ALA A 62 -1.92 -13.24 -6.12
N ARG A 63 -2.99 -14.06 -6.06
CA ARG A 63 -2.97 -15.47 -6.51
C ARG A 63 -3.69 -15.71 -7.84
N ILE A 64 -4.38 -14.70 -8.38
CA ILE A 64 -5.12 -14.82 -9.65
C ILE A 64 -4.13 -14.72 -10.80
N LYS A 65 -4.15 -15.75 -11.66
CA LYS A 65 -3.24 -15.86 -12.80
C LYS A 65 -3.67 -15.00 -13.99
N PRO A 66 -2.74 -14.64 -14.91
CA PRO A 66 -3.02 -13.79 -16.08
C PRO A 66 -4.13 -14.29 -17.02
N GLU A 67 -4.33 -15.60 -17.10
CA GLU A 67 -5.35 -16.21 -17.97
C GLU A 67 -6.76 -16.02 -17.43
N HIS A 68 -6.90 -15.75 -16.14
CA HIS A 68 -8.18 -15.66 -15.47
C HIS A 68 -8.97 -14.41 -15.91
N ARG A 69 -10.29 -14.53 -15.97
CA ARG A 69 -11.21 -13.45 -16.35
C ARG A 69 -10.96 -12.17 -15.54
N TRP A 70 -10.84 -12.27 -14.22
CA TRP A 70 -10.65 -11.10 -13.34
C TRP A 70 -9.33 -10.37 -13.56
N TYR A 71 -8.27 -11.07 -13.99
CA TYR A 71 -7.01 -10.41 -14.34
C TYR A 71 -7.20 -9.51 -15.56
N LYS A 72 -7.82 -10.02 -16.63
CA LYS A 72 -8.07 -9.27 -17.87
C LYS A 72 -9.03 -8.10 -17.66
N GLU A 73 -10.06 -8.29 -16.84
CA GLU A 73 -11.00 -7.22 -16.50
C GLU A 73 -10.34 -6.12 -15.67
N THR A 74 -9.51 -6.48 -14.69
CA THR A 74 -8.74 -5.52 -13.87
C THR A 74 -7.74 -4.74 -14.71
N GLU A 75 -6.98 -5.42 -15.58
CA GLU A 75 -6.06 -4.78 -16.53
C GLU A 75 -6.79 -3.77 -17.44
N THR A 76 -7.92 -4.19 -18.00
CA THR A 76 -8.75 -3.33 -18.88
C THR A 76 -9.31 -2.12 -18.12
N LEU A 77 -9.80 -2.31 -16.91
CA LEU A 77 -10.30 -1.23 -16.07
C LEU A 77 -9.21 -0.23 -15.72
N ALA A 78 -8.06 -0.72 -15.27
CA ALA A 78 -6.93 0.11 -14.90
C ALA A 78 -6.41 0.92 -16.10
N ARG A 79 -6.37 0.33 -17.30
CA ARG A 79 -6.05 1.03 -18.53
C ARG A 79 -7.02 2.18 -18.81
N LYS A 80 -8.32 1.93 -18.71
CA LYS A 80 -9.35 2.96 -18.94
C LYS A 80 -9.26 4.10 -17.91
N LEU A 81 -8.98 3.78 -16.64
CA LEU A 81 -8.76 4.78 -15.59
C LEU A 81 -7.54 5.64 -15.90
N SER A 82 -6.43 5.02 -16.29
CA SER A 82 -5.19 5.71 -16.66
C SER A 82 -5.41 6.63 -17.86
N ASP A 83 -6.07 6.15 -18.91
CA ASP A 83 -6.39 6.95 -20.11
C ASP A 83 -7.39 8.10 -19.80
N ALA A 84 -8.21 7.95 -18.76
CA ALA A 84 -9.10 9.00 -18.25
C ALA A 84 -8.42 10.03 -17.32
N GLY A 85 -7.10 9.94 -17.13
CA GLY A 85 -6.32 10.88 -16.33
C GLY A 85 -6.21 10.53 -14.85
N PHE A 86 -6.60 9.30 -14.43
CA PHE A 86 -6.44 8.83 -13.07
C PHE A 86 -5.18 7.98 -12.93
N ALA A 87 -4.28 8.33 -12.04
CA ALA A 87 -3.24 7.41 -11.61
C ALA A 87 -3.86 6.19 -10.93
N VAL A 88 -3.24 5.03 -11.07
CA VAL A 88 -3.70 3.80 -10.43
C VAL A 88 -2.70 3.37 -9.36
N ILE A 89 -3.21 3.17 -8.16
CA ILE A 89 -2.43 2.71 -7.01
C ILE A 89 -2.81 1.26 -6.72
N SER A 90 -1.82 0.37 -6.66
CA SER A 90 -2.01 -1.02 -6.26
C SER A 90 -1.01 -1.42 -5.17
N GLY A 91 -1.15 -2.65 -4.65
CA GLY A 91 -0.20 -3.22 -3.69
C GLY A 91 1.16 -3.62 -4.30
N GLY A 92 1.38 -3.43 -5.59
CA GLY A 92 2.67 -3.63 -6.26
C GLY A 92 3.10 -5.09 -6.47
N GLY A 93 2.39 -6.06 -5.89
CA GLY A 93 2.70 -7.48 -6.00
C GLY A 93 2.10 -8.15 -7.25
N PRO A 94 2.11 -9.49 -7.29
CA PRO A 94 1.58 -10.27 -8.42
C PRO A 94 0.04 -10.30 -8.47
N GLY A 95 -0.50 -11.00 -9.44
CA GLY A 95 -1.92 -11.27 -9.59
C GLY A 95 -2.72 -10.03 -10.01
N LEU A 96 -3.81 -9.70 -9.30
CA LEU A 96 -4.65 -8.56 -9.65
C LEU A 96 -3.96 -7.21 -9.40
N MET A 97 -2.98 -7.15 -8.50
CA MET A 97 -2.14 -5.98 -8.31
C MET A 97 -1.27 -5.72 -9.54
N GLU A 98 -0.68 -6.77 -10.09
CA GLU A 98 0.06 -6.71 -11.36
C GLU A 98 -0.86 -6.32 -12.53
N ALA A 99 -2.05 -6.92 -12.61
CA ALA A 99 -3.03 -6.56 -13.64
C ALA A 99 -3.39 -5.07 -13.61
N ALA A 100 -3.60 -4.52 -12.40
CA ALA A 100 -3.89 -3.10 -12.21
C ALA A 100 -2.72 -2.22 -12.65
N ASN A 101 -1.51 -2.54 -12.19
CA ASN A 101 -0.32 -1.80 -12.60
C ASN A 101 -0.06 -1.93 -14.11
N LYS A 102 -0.15 -3.11 -14.69
CA LYS A 102 0.07 -3.36 -16.12
C LYS A 102 -0.89 -2.56 -16.99
N GLY A 103 -2.18 -2.55 -16.63
CA GLY A 103 -3.17 -1.73 -17.34
C GLY A 103 -2.86 -0.24 -17.25
N ALA A 104 -2.54 0.26 -16.07
CA ALA A 104 -2.20 1.66 -15.85
C ALA A 104 -0.92 2.08 -16.58
N PHE A 105 0.13 1.29 -16.46
CA PHE A 105 1.44 1.53 -17.09
C PHE A 105 1.34 1.63 -18.62
N ALA A 106 0.43 0.89 -19.22
CA ALA A 106 0.15 0.98 -20.65
C ALA A 106 -0.70 2.22 -20.99
N GLY A 107 -1.26 2.94 -20.01
CA GLY A 107 -2.12 4.12 -20.16
C GLY A 107 -1.36 5.44 -20.17
N ALA A 108 -2.11 6.52 -19.94
CA ALA A 108 -1.58 7.89 -20.01
C ALA A 108 -1.17 8.47 -18.63
N SER A 109 -1.57 7.83 -17.53
CA SER A 109 -1.35 8.30 -16.16
C SER A 109 -0.48 7.30 -15.37
N ALA A 110 0.11 7.78 -14.28
CA ALA A 110 1.07 7.01 -13.49
C ALA A 110 0.51 5.70 -12.92
N SER A 111 1.33 4.66 -12.97
CA SER A 111 1.15 3.37 -12.31
C SER A 111 1.97 3.33 -11.02
N VAL A 112 1.30 3.15 -9.88
CA VAL A 112 1.91 3.21 -8.55
C VAL A 112 1.80 1.87 -7.84
N GLY A 113 2.92 1.37 -7.34
CA GLY A 113 2.99 0.20 -6.47
C GLY A 113 3.37 0.58 -5.04
N LEU A 114 2.50 0.26 -4.09
CA LEU A 114 2.80 0.36 -2.66
C LEU A 114 3.20 -1.03 -2.15
N ASN A 115 4.47 -1.36 -2.32
CA ASN A 115 5.02 -2.67 -2.01
C ASN A 115 5.20 -2.88 -0.50
N MET A 116 5.17 -4.14 -0.05
CA MET A 116 5.41 -4.50 1.34
C MET A 116 6.65 -5.36 1.44
N GLU A 117 7.59 -5.00 2.31
CA GLU A 117 8.71 -5.88 2.62
C GLU A 117 8.22 -7.04 3.50
N LEU A 118 8.02 -8.21 2.89
CA LEU A 118 7.62 -9.43 3.59
C LEU A 118 8.82 -10.36 3.78
N PRO A 119 8.87 -11.18 4.88
CA PRO A 119 9.95 -12.13 5.12
C PRO A 119 10.09 -13.20 4.04
N ASN A 120 9.00 -13.56 3.40
CA ASN A 120 8.94 -14.53 2.31
C ASN A 120 8.65 -13.76 1.01
N GLU A 121 9.44 -14.02 -0.01
CA GLU A 121 9.51 -13.34 -1.29
C GLU A 121 8.16 -12.92 -1.86
N GLN A 122 7.89 -11.63 -1.85
CA GLN A 122 6.95 -10.98 -2.75
C GLN A 122 7.79 -10.24 -3.78
N HIS A 123 7.72 -10.66 -5.05
CA HIS A 123 8.36 -9.93 -6.14
C HIS A 123 7.45 -8.78 -6.55
N ASP A 124 8.03 -7.60 -6.62
CA ASP A 124 7.36 -6.42 -7.19
C ASP A 124 7.09 -6.70 -8.67
N ASN A 125 5.90 -6.33 -9.12
CA ASN A 125 5.62 -6.42 -10.55
C ASN A 125 6.37 -5.30 -11.32
N PRO A 126 6.76 -5.54 -12.60
CA PRO A 126 7.58 -4.60 -13.36
C PRO A 126 6.83 -3.39 -13.93
N TYR A 127 5.53 -3.28 -13.70
CA TYR A 127 4.66 -2.28 -14.32
C TYR A 127 4.38 -1.08 -13.40
N GLN A 128 5.42 -0.56 -12.74
CA GLN A 128 5.30 0.54 -11.79
C GLN A 128 6.18 1.72 -12.22
N ASP A 129 5.56 2.89 -12.47
CA ASP A 129 6.28 4.14 -12.66
C ASP A 129 6.82 4.67 -11.33
N VAL A 130 6.03 4.50 -10.26
CA VAL A 130 6.41 4.82 -8.88
C VAL A 130 6.30 3.56 -8.04
N SER A 131 7.42 3.14 -7.45
CA SER A 131 7.51 1.95 -6.59
C SER A 131 7.98 2.36 -5.19
N LEU A 132 7.10 2.22 -4.21
CA LEU A 132 7.40 2.48 -2.81
C LEU A 132 7.43 1.18 -2.01
N HIS A 133 8.36 1.08 -1.05
CA HIS A 133 8.54 -0.09 -0.21
C HIS A 133 8.30 0.25 1.25
N PHE A 134 7.34 -0.41 1.86
CA PHE A 134 6.97 -0.24 3.26
C PHE A 134 7.38 -1.46 4.09
N ARG A 135 7.96 -1.21 5.25
CA ARG A 135 8.21 -2.23 6.29
C ARG A 135 7.07 -2.31 7.29
N HIS A 136 6.29 -1.22 7.39
CA HIS A 136 5.19 -1.11 8.33
C HIS A 136 3.85 -1.02 7.58
N PHE A 137 2.86 -1.78 8.02
CA PHE A 137 1.53 -1.79 7.39
C PHE A 137 0.83 -0.43 7.51
N PHE A 138 1.00 0.26 8.64
CA PHE A 138 0.26 1.47 8.94
C PHE A 138 0.51 2.63 7.96
N PRO A 139 1.75 3.05 7.64
CA PRO A 139 2.01 4.06 6.64
C PRO A 139 1.45 3.70 5.25
N ARG A 140 1.58 2.42 4.87
CA ARG A 140 1.07 1.92 3.59
C ARG A 140 -0.44 2.04 3.50
N LYS A 141 -1.18 1.63 4.53
CA LYS A 141 -2.64 1.75 4.60
C LYS A 141 -3.10 3.19 4.48
N VAL A 142 -2.45 4.09 5.22
CA VAL A 142 -2.74 5.53 5.11
C VAL A 142 -2.46 6.06 3.71
N ALA A 143 -1.39 5.63 3.05
CA ALA A 143 -1.09 6.03 1.68
C ALA A 143 -2.20 5.59 0.71
N PHE A 144 -2.68 4.34 0.78
CA PHE A 144 -3.83 3.89 -0.03
C PHE A 144 -5.06 4.77 0.14
N ALA A 145 -5.40 5.11 1.38
CA ALA A 145 -6.58 5.92 1.67
C ALA A 145 -6.39 7.39 1.32
N LYS A 146 -5.22 7.98 1.65
CA LYS A 146 -4.97 9.42 1.54
C LYS A 146 -4.93 9.91 0.09
N TYR A 147 -4.29 9.17 -0.81
CA TYR A 147 -4.01 9.62 -2.17
C TYR A 147 -5.06 9.23 -3.20
N ALA A 148 -5.90 8.24 -2.90
CA ALA A 148 -6.97 7.83 -3.80
C ALA A 148 -8.23 8.70 -3.64
N ALA A 149 -8.84 9.06 -4.78
CA ALA A 149 -10.16 9.68 -4.86
C ALA A 149 -11.30 8.64 -4.90
N ALA A 150 -10.99 7.42 -5.35
CA ALA A 150 -11.93 6.30 -5.41
C ALA A 150 -11.20 4.98 -5.17
N PHE A 151 -11.99 3.93 -4.88
CA PHE A 151 -11.49 2.60 -4.56
C PHE A 151 -12.21 1.53 -5.38
N VAL A 152 -11.46 0.55 -5.83
CA VAL A 152 -11.97 -0.64 -6.51
C VAL A 152 -11.50 -1.86 -5.74
N ALA A 153 -12.43 -2.73 -5.35
CA ALA A 153 -12.13 -4.02 -4.76
C ALA A 153 -12.47 -5.13 -5.74
N ALA A 154 -11.44 -5.79 -6.24
CA ALA A 154 -11.56 -7.01 -7.05
C ALA A 154 -11.53 -8.25 -6.14
N PRO A 155 -11.88 -9.45 -6.63
CA PRO A 155 -11.85 -10.67 -5.82
C PRO A 155 -10.50 -10.89 -5.13
N GLY A 156 -10.53 -11.21 -3.82
CA GLY A 156 -9.30 -11.38 -3.06
C GLY A 156 -9.49 -12.07 -1.71
N GLY A 157 -8.40 -12.25 -1.01
CA GLY A 157 -8.36 -12.83 0.32
C GLY A 157 -8.39 -11.78 1.44
N TRP A 158 -7.87 -12.16 2.61
CA TRP A 158 -7.90 -11.32 3.82
C TRP A 158 -7.25 -9.95 3.64
N GLY A 159 -6.12 -9.85 2.92
CA GLY A 159 -5.48 -8.56 2.66
C GLY A 159 -6.33 -7.62 1.81
N THR A 160 -7.08 -8.16 0.83
CA THR A 160 -8.02 -7.37 0.04
C THR A 160 -9.22 -6.90 0.87
N LEU A 161 -9.75 -7.78 1.74
CA LEU A 161 -10.85 -7.45 2.64
C LEU A 161 -10.43 -6.44 3.72
N ASP A 162 -9.23 -6.55 4.24
CA ASP A 162 -8.67 -5.62 5.22
C ASP A 162 -8.64 -4.18 4.67
N GLU A 163 -8.10 -3.98 3.48
CA GLU A 163 -8.09 -2.67 2.83
C GLU A 163 -9.51 -2.18 2.47
N LEU A 164 -10.38 -3.08 1.99
CA LEU A 164 -11.76 -2.73 1.69
C LEU A 164 -12.53 -2.27 2.93
N MET A 165 -12.43 -3.01 4.04
CA MET A 165 -13.14 -2.66 5.27
C MET A 165 -12.63 -1.37 5.89
N GLU A 166 -11.34 -1.09 5.79
CA GLU A 166 -10.77 0.19 6.23
C GLU A 166 -11.35 1.36 5.45
N VAL A 167 -11.33 1.32 4.12
CA VAL A 167 -11.86 2.43 3.31
C VAL A 167 -13.37 2.58 3.48
N LEU A 168 -14.14 1.49 3.64
CA LEU A 168 -15.57 1.56 3.94
C LEU A 168 -15.82 2.23 5.29
N THR A 169 -15.03 1.93 6.31
CA THR A 169 -15.12 2.57 7.63
C THR A 169 -14.80 4.05 7.55
N LEU A 170 -13.75 4.43 6.80
CA LEU A 170 -13.40 5.84 6.61
C LEU A 170 -14.48 6.62 5.87
N ILE A 171 -15.14 6.01 4.89
CA ILE A 171 -16.27 6.61 4.17
C ILE A 171 -17.48 6.76 5.10
N GLN A 172 -17.83 5.71 5.84
CA GLN A 172 -18.97 5.70 6.76
C GLN A 172 -18.83 6.75 7.87
N THR A 173 -17.60 7.05 8.29
CA THR A 173 -17.30 8.02 9.37
C THR A 173 -16.97 9.42 8.85
N ASP A 174 -17.26 9.72 7.57
CA ASP A 174 -16.95 10.99 6.90
C ASP A 174 -15.47 11.43 7.00
N ARG A 175 -14.57 10.48 7.26
CA ARG A 175 -13.12 10.73 7.29
C ARG A 175 -12.51 10.70 5.90
N LYS A 176 -13.22 10.13 4.93
CA LYS A 176 -12.88 10.14 3.51
C LYS A 176 -14.11 10.52 2.69
N SER A 177 -14.11 11.68 2.10
CA SER A 177 -15.12 12.05 1.12
C SER A 177 -14.75 11.41 -0.22
N THR A 178 -15.41 10.30 -0.54
CA THR A 178 -15.46 9.84 -1.92
C THR A 178 -16.69 10.44 -2.55
N ARG A 179 -16.54 11.24 -3.58
CA ARG A 179 -17.64 11.55 -4.50
C ARG A 179 -17.93 10.31 -5.36
N LEU A 180 -18.34 9.24 -4.70
CA LEU A 180 -18.99 8.15 -5.40
C LEU A 180 -20.41 8.58 -5.68
N ASN A 181 -20.70 8.83 -6.92
CA ASN A 181 -22.05 9.02 -7.43
C ASN A 181 -22.77 7.66 -7.53
N SER A 182 -22.67 6.86 -6.46
CA SER A 182 -23.39 5.59 -6.28
C SER A 182 -24.53 5.76 -5.27
N SER A 183 -25.19 6.93 -5.29
CA SER A 183 -26.33 7.26 -4.46
C SER A 183 -27.58 6.42 -4.78
N HIS A 184 -27.50 5.35 -5.54
CA HIS A 184 -28.66 4.57 -5.93
C HIS A 184 -28.64 3.08 -5.56
N ALA A 185 -27.66 2.59 -4.81
CA ALA A 185 -27.56 1.15 -4.56
C ALA A 185 -27.80 0.70 -3.11
N LEU A 186 -28.00 1.60 -2.15
CA LEU A 186 -28.15 1.21 -0.73
C LEU A 186 -29.28 1.95 0.01
N ALA A 187 -30.27 2.44 -0.68
CA ALA A 187 -31.49 2.98 -0.07
C ALA A 187 -32.71 2.17 -0.53
N SER A 188 -32.82 0.94 -0.01
CA SER A 188 -34.06 0.17 0.06
C SER A 188 -33.88 -1.01 0.99
#